data_9fe8811106c81814d84a9824ac286ac4
#
_entry.id   9fe8811106c81814d84a9824ac286ac4
#
_cell.length_a   1.000
_cell.length_b   1.000
_cell.length_c   1.000
_cell.angle_alpha   90.00
_cell.angle_beta   90.00
_cell.angle_gamma   90.00
#
_symmetry.space_group_name_H-M   'P 1'
#
loop_
_entity.id
_entity.type
_entity.pdbx_description
1 polymer ?
#
loop_
_entity_poly.entity_id
_entity_poly.type
_entity_poly.pdbx_seq_one_letter_code
_entity_poly.pdbx_strand_id
1 'polypeptide(L)'
;MPSVDTVMDRLREEYGVPDPQDRPDPVLSLIQVILSQNTNDDNRDRAYAALMDRYDTPRDIMAADTDELADTISVAGLHNMKAERMQAALEQIEAERGELSLAFLDDMDLEEAKDWLTDLPGVGPKSAAVVLNFTFDKAAFPVDTHVFRVSKRLGLIPDDATRESAHDVLEEATPDDRVYEFHINLIRHGRAVCTAPVPHCSDCFMTDICPYFQDDDNPRK
;
A
#
# COMPACT_ATOMS: atom_id res chain seq x y z
N MET A 1 2.94 21.46 15.47
CA MET A 1 2.65 20.35 14.54
C MET A 1 1.16 20.13 14.55
N PRO A 2 0.52 19.91 13.39
CA PRO A 2 -0.90 19.58 13.35
C PRO A 2 -1.14 18.19 13.97
N SER A 3 -2.35 17.97 14.51
CA SER A 3 -2.78 16.63 14.90
C SER A 3 -3.16 15.81 13.66
N VAL A 4 -3.09 14.48 13.75
CA VAL A 4 -3.54 13.57 12.70
C VAL A 4 -5.01 13.85 12.37
N ASP A 5 -5.89 14.05 13.38
CA ASP A 5 -7.30 14.38 13.17
C ASP A 5 -7.49 15.64 12.33
N THR A 6 -6.75 16.70 12.63
CA THR A 6 -6.84 17.96 11.86
C THR A 6 -6.47 17.74 10.39
N VAL A 7 -5.44 16.95 10.11
CA VAL A 7 -5.02 16.65 8.75
C VAL A 7 -6.04 15.76 8.03
N MET A 8 -6.55 14.73 8.72
CA MET A 8 -7.59 13.87 8.18
C MET A 8 -8.85 14.65 7.79
N ASP A 9 -9.30 15.55 8.65
CA ASP A 9 -10.51 16.34 8.38
C ASP A 9 -10.31 17.30 7.20
N ARG A 10 -9.14 17.96 7.08
CA ARG A 10 -8.79 18.80 5.93
C ARG A 10 -8.71 17.99 4.62
N LEU A 11 -8.14 16.79 4.67
CA LEU A 11 -8.08 15.89 3.53
C LEU A 11 -9.47 15.40 3.11
N ARG A 12 -10.34 15.10 4.08
CA ARG A 12 -11.73 14.73 3.83
C ARG A 12 -12.54 15.87 3.22
N GLU A 13 -12.36 17.09 3.68
CA GLU A 13 -13.00 18.28 3.09
C GLU A 13 -12.62 18.47 1.63
N GLU A 14 -11.37 18.24 1.26
CA GLU A 14 -10.85 18.43 -0.10
C GLU A 14 -11.16 17.26 -1.03
N TYR A 15 -10.91 16.02 -0.57
CA TYR A 15 -10.95 14.82 -1.43
C TYR A 15 -12.17 13.94 -1.21
N GLY A 16 -12.99 14.23 -0.20
CA GLY A 16 -14.11 13.40 0.20
C GLY A 16 -13.70 12.10 0.89
N VAL A 17 -14.70 11.30 1.20
CA VAL A 17 -14.51 9.92 1.66
C VAL A 17 -14.37 9.03 0.42
N PRO A 18 -13.27 8.28 0.27
CA PRO A 18 -13.15 7.37 -0.86
C PRO A 18 -14.20 6.27 -0.76
N ASP A 19 -14.77 5.89 -1.92
CA ASP A 19 -15.70 4.77 -1.97
C ASP A 19 -15.00 3.50 -1.44
N PRO A 20 -15.65 2.73 -0.56
CA PRO A 20 -15.12 1.44 -0.17
C PRO A 20 -15.04 0.56 -1.42
N GLN A 21 -13.87 0.01 -1.68
CA GLN A 21 -13.72 -0.97 -2.74
C GLN A 21 -14.50 -2.24 -2.38
N ASP A 22 -15.08 -2.89 -3.39
CA ASP A 22 -15.51 -4.28 -3.24
C ASP A 22 -14.29 -5.08 -2.75
N ARG A 23 -14.42 -5.78 -1.63
CA ARG A 23 -13.31 -6.53 -1.03
C ARG A 23 -12.84 -7.57 -2.04
N PRO A 24 -11.62 -7.46 -2.57
CA PRO A 24 -11.12 -8.43 -3.54
C PRO A 24 -10.89 -9.77 -2.85
N ASP A 25 -10.81 -10.84 -3.64
CA ASP A 25 -10.29 -12.11 -3.13
C ASP A 25 -8.91 -11.88 -2.50
N PRO A 26 -8.67 -12.36 -1.26
CA PRO A 26 -7.44 -12.06 -0.53
C PRO A 26 -6.16 -12.55 -1.24
N VAL A 27 -6.20 -13.70 -1.90
CA VAL A 27 -5.06 -14.26 -2.65
C VAL A 27 -4.81 -13.43 -3.92
N LEU A 28 -5.87 -13.03 -4.62
CA LEU A 28 -5.74 -12.13 -5.77
C LEU A 28 -5.25 -10.73 -5.35
N SER A 29 -5.66 -10.25 -4.19
CA SER A 29 -5.13 -9.02 -3.60
C SER A 29 -3.62 -9.10 -3.36
N LEU A 30 -3.14 -10.19 -2.77
CA LEU A 30 -1.71 -10.45 -2.57
C LEU A 30 -0.95 -10.44 -3.91
N ILE A 31 -1.48 -11.11 -4.94
CA ILE A 31 -0.91 -11.12 -6.28
C ILE A 31 -0.81 -9.69 -6.85
N GLN A 32 -1.87 -8.88 -6.75
CA GLN A 32 -1.87 -7.48 -7.18
C GLN A 32 -0.82 -6.66 -6.44
N VAL A 33 -0.67 -6.88 -5.13
CA VAL A 33 0.33 -6.18 -4.31
C VAL A 33 1.75 -6.52 -4.76
N ILE A 34 2.05 -7.79 -5.07
CA ILE A 34 3.35 -8.19 -5.62
C ILE A 34 3.58 -7.53 -7.00
N LEU A 35 2.57 -7.50 -7.87
CA LEU A 35 2.66 -6.83 -9.16
C LEU A 35 2.90 -5.32 -9.03
N SER A 36 2.36 -4.68 -7.99
CA SER A 36 2.49 -3.23 -7.75
C SER A 36 3.88 -2.78 -7.34
N GLN A 37 4.75 -3.69 -6.92
CA GLN A 37 6.10 -3.35 -6.45
C GLN A 37 6.95 -2.72 -7.57
N ASN A 38 7.48 -1.51 -7.32
CA ASN A 38 8.34 -0.78 -8.26
C ASN A 38 7.72 -0.62 -9.67
N THR A 39 6.41 -0.42 -9.75
CA THR A 39 5.71 -0.12 -11.01
C THR A 39 4.64 0.96 -10.78
N ASN A 40 4.15 1.54 -11.87
CA ASN A 40 3.01 2.46 -11.81
C ASN A 40 1.68 1.70 -11.92
N ASP A 41 0.57 2.39 -11.58
CA ASP A 41 -0.75 1.77 -11.54
C ASP A 41 -1.19 1.23 -12.91
N ASP A 42 -0.95 1.96 -14.01
CA ASP A 42 -1.34 1.52 -15.36
C ASP A 42 -0.65 0.20 -15.76
N ASN A 43 0.65 0.09 -15.48
CA ASN A 43 1.40 -1.12 -15.80
C ASN A 43 1.02 -2.30 -14.88
N ARG A 44 0.74 -2.02 -13.58
CA ARG A 44 0.19 -3.03 -12.67
C ARG A 44 -1.13 -3.57 -13.19
N ASP A 45 -2.06 -2.70 -13.56
CA ASP A 45 -3.41 -3.08 -13.99
C ASP A 45 -3.38 -3.86 -15.31
N ARG A 46 -2.49 -3.45 -16.24
CA ARG A 46 -2.27 -4.21 -17.49
C ARG A 46 -1.67 -5.58 -17.25
N ALA A 47 -0.69 -5.69 -16.35
CA ALA A 47 -0.10 -6.98 -15.99
C ALA A 47 -1.13 -7.88 -15.30
N TYR A 48 -1.93 -7.32 -14.40
CA TYR A 48 -2.98 -8.07 -13.71
C TYR A 48 -4.07 -8.55 -14.69
N ALA A 49 -4.50 -7.70 -15.61
CA ALA A 49 -5.45 -8.08 -16.65
C ALA A 49 -4.92 -9.22 -17.53
N ALA A 50 -3.65 -9.13 -17.96
CA ALA A 50 -3.01 -10.19 -18.74
C ALA A 50 -2.89 -11.51 -17.96
N LEU A 51 -2.64 -11.42 -16.64
CA LEU A 51 -2.58 -12.59 -15.76
C LEU A 51 -3.95 -13.26 -15.65
N MET A 52 -5.02 -12.49 -15.44
CA MET A 52 -6.39 -13.02 -15.32
C MET A 52 -6.98 -13.50 -16.64
N ASP A 53 -6.49 -13.00 -17.78
CA ASP A 53 -6.88 -13.51 -19.10
C ASP A 53 -6.24 -14.87 -19.42
N ARG A 54 -5.06 -15.14 -18.84
CA ARG A 54 -4.30 -16.38 -19.11
C ARG A 54 -4.53 -17.48 -18.09
N TYR A 55 -4.79 -17.16 -16.84
CA TYR A 55 -4.91 -18.10 -15.72
C TYR A 55 -6.25 -17.93 -15.01
N ASP A 56 -7.03 -19.00 -14.94
CA ASP A 56 -8.38 -18.96 -14.36
C ASP A 56 -8.36 -18.89 -12.82
N THR A 57 -7.34 -19.45 -12.18
CA THR A 57 -7.25 -19.58 -10.73
C THR A 57 -5.83 -19.24 -10.21
N PRO A 58 -5.68 -18.84 -8.92
CA PRO A 58 -4.36 -18.72 -8.29
C PRO A 58 -3.53 -20.03 -8.34
N ARG A 59 -4.18 -21.18 -8.37
CA ARG A 59 -3.52 -22.48 -8.51
C ARG A 59 -2.88 -22.66 -9.89
N ASP A 60 -3.51 -22.14 -10.95
CA ASP A 60 -2.95 -22.19 -12.29
C ASP A 60 -1.71 -21.28 -12.39
N ILE A 61 -1.74 -20.13 -11.71
CA ILE A 61 -0.59 -19.22 -11.58
C ILE A 61 0.57 -19.92 -10.85
N MET A 62 0.28 -20.60 -9.74
CA MET A 62 1.27 -21.33 -8.95
C MET A 62 1.90 -22.48 -9.77
N ALA A 63 1.11 -23.17 -10.57
CA ALA A 63 1.55 -24.33 -11.36
C ALA A 63 2.15 -23.96 -12.74
N ALA A 64 2.10 -22.71 -13.14
CA ALA A 64 2.60 -22.24 -14.44
C ALA A 64 4.12 -22.40 -14.54
N ASP A 65 4.62 -22.52 -15.78
CA ASP A 65 6.03 -22.33 -16.05
C ASP A 65 6.46 -20.91 -15.66
N THR A 66 7.54 -20.77 -14.89
CA THR A 66 7.97 -19.49 -14.32
C THR A 66 8.35 -18.48 -15.41
N ASP A 67 8.99 -18.92 -16.49
CA ASP A 67 9.37 -18.04 -17.60
C ASP A 67 8.12 -17.56 -18.35
N GLU A 68 7.13 -18.44 -18.58
CA GLU A 68 5.86 -18.05 -19.20
C GLU A 68 5.05 -17.08 -18.31
N LEU A 69 5.06 -17.29 -17.00
CA LEU A 69 4.44 -16.39 -16.04
C LEU A 69 5.12 -15.01 -16.06
N ALA A 70 6.46 -14.99 -16.05
CA ALA A 70 7.26 -13.78 -16.13
C ALA A 70 6.96 -12.99 -17.42
N ASP A 71 6.91 -13.67 -18.57
CA ASP A 71 6.58 -13.05 -19.86
C ASP A 71 5.18 -12.42 -19.83
N THR A 72 4.21 -13.09 -19.23
CA THR A 72 2.82 -12.62 -19.10
C THR A 72 2.73 -11.28 -18.33
N ILE A 73 3.53 -11.13 -17.28
CA ILE A 73 3.53 -9.93 -16.42
C ILE A 73 4.64 -8.93 -16.77
N SER A 74 5.31 -9.09 -17.92
CA SER A 74 6.53 -8.33 -18.28
C SER A 74 6.35 -6.81 -18.23
N VAL A 75 5.15 -6.30 -18.54
CA VAL A 75 4.83 -4.87 -18.50
C VAL A 75 4.96 -4.27 -17.07
N ALA A 76 4.86 -5.09 -16.02
CA ALA A 76 5.01 -4.61 -14.65
C ALA A 76 6.47 -4.34 -14.23
N GLY A 77 7.46 -4.70 -15.06
CA GLY A 77 8.88 -4.62 -14.72
C GLY A 77 9.29 -5.60 -13.61
N LEU A 78 10.57 -5.92 -13.52
CA LEU A 78 11.10 -6.91 -12.56
C LEU A 78 10.35 -8.26 -12.62
N HIS A 79 9.86 -8.61 -13.78
CA HIS A 79 8.88 -9.68 -14.00
C HIS A 79 9.38 -11.06 -13.57
N ASN A 80 10.65 -11.41 -13.80
CA ASN A 80 11.22 -12.69 -13.35
C ASN A 80 11.14 -12.82 -11.83
N MET A 81 11.63 -11.80 -11.11
CA MET A 81 11.59 -11.78 -9.65
C MET A 81 10.16 -11.79 -9.10
N LYS A 82 9.23 -11.08 -9.78
CA LYS A 82 7.82 -11.06 -9.37
C LYS A 82 7.14 -12.41 -9.60
N ALA A 83 7.42 -13.08 -10.71
CA ALA A 83 6.91 -14.42 -10.99
C ALA A 83 7.38 -15.43 -9.93
N GLU A 84 8.69 -15.48 -9.68
CA GLU A 84 9.27 -16.34 -8.64
C GLU A 84 8.66 -16.09 -7.25
N ARG A 85 8.55 -14.81 -6.84
CA ARG A 85 7.97 -14.44 -5.53
C ARG A 85 6.49 -14.80 -5.43
N MET A 86 5.75 -14.57 -6.51
CA MET A 86 4.32 -14.89 -6.57
C MET A 86 4.10 -16.39 -6.40
N GLN A 87 4.81 -17.22 -7.15
CA GLN A 87 4.73 -18.67 -7.04
C GLN A 87 5.16 -19.16 -5.67
N ALA A 88 6.31 -18.71 -5.16
CA ALA A 88 6.80 -19.09 -3.84
C ALA A 88 5.84 -18.69 -2.71
N ALA A 89 5.20 -17.51 -2.78
CA ALA A 89 4.19 -17.12 -1.81
C ALA A 89 2.94 -18.03 -1.88
N LEU A 90 2.45 -18.34 -3.06
CA LEU A 90 1.30 -19.23 -3.23
C LEU A 90 1.61 -20.66 -2.75
N GLU A 91 2.80 -21.18 -3.06
CA GLU A 91 3.27 -22.50 -2.59
C GLU A 91 3.36 -22.54 -1.05
N GLN A 92 3.88 -21.50 -0.43
CA GLN A 92 3.96 -21.43 1.03
C GLN A 92 2.58 -21.39 1.68
N ILE A 93 1.64 -20.59 1.14
CA ILE A 93 0.25 -20.54 1.61
C ILE A 93 -0.37 -21.95 1.56
N GLU A 94 -0.26 -22.64 0.43
CA GLU A 94 -0.81 -23.98 0.27
C GLU A 94 -0.14 -25.00 1.20
N ALA A 95 1.19 -24.94 1.34
CA ALA A 95 1.94 -25.86 2.20
C ALA A 95 1.59 -25.69 3.69
N GLU A 96 1.39 -24.46 4.15
CA GLU A 96 1.09 -24.19 5.56
C GLU A 96 -0.38 -24.37 5.91
N ARG A 97 -1.29 -24.06 4.98
CA ARG A 97 -2.73 -24.04 5.23
C ARG A 97 -3.50 -25.24 4.64
N GLY A 98 -2.88 -25.99 3.72
CA GLY A 98 -3.52 -27.08 3.00
C GLY A 98 -4.45 -26.62 1.88
N GLU A 99 -4.63 -25.32 1.70
CA GLU A 99 -5.44 -24.68 0.66
C GLU A 99 -4.90 -23.30 0.30
N LEU A 100 -5.18 -22.83 -0.91
CA LEU A 100 -4.87 -21.48 -1.36
C LEU A 100 -5.93 -20.49 -0.87
N SER A 101 -5.90 -20.17 0.42
CA SER A 101 -6.83 -19.25 1.05
C SER A 101 -6.11 -18.41 2.12
N LEU A 102 -6.45 -17.14 2.18
CA LEU A 102 -6.01 -16.20 3.22
C LEU A 102 -7.17 -15.81 4.15
N ALA A 103 -8.34 -16.44 4.03
CA ALA A 103 -9.53 -16.07 4.82
C ALA A 103 -9.31 -16.15 6.34
N PHE A 104 -8.41 -17.03 6.80
CA PHE A 104 -8.06 -17.16 8.22
C PHE A 104 -7.45 -15.90 8.84
N LEU A 105 -6.89 -14.99 8.03
CA LEU A 105 -6.35 -13.72 8.50
C LEU A 105 -7.43 -12.79 9.07
N ASP A 106 -8.69 -13.00 8.71
CA ASP A 106 -9.82 -12.23 9.25
C ASP A 106 -9.97 -12.43 10.76
N ASP A 107 -9.76 -13.66 11.22
CA ASP A 107 -9.87 -14.06 12.64
C ASP A 107 -8.57 -13.84 13.45
N MET A 108 -7.45 -13.53 12.80
CA MET A 108 -6.17 -13.30 13.47
C MET A 108 -6.08 -11.91 14.10
N ASP A 109 -5.29 -11.79 15.17
CA ASP A 109 -4.86 -10.50 15.69
C ASP A 109 -4.05 -9.74 14.61
N LEU A 110 -4.08 -8.39 14.67
CA LEU A 110 -3.45 -7.55 13.66
C LEU A 110 -1.95 -7.82 13.53
N GLU A 111 -1.24 -7.87 14.65
CA GLU A 111 0.22 -8.08 14.66
C GLU A 111 0.58 -9.50 14.19
N GLU A 112 -0.16 -10.52 14.65
CA GLU A 112 0.02 -11.89 14.19
C GLU A 112 -0.22 -12.01 12.68
N ALA A 113 -1.23 -11.32 12.15
CA ALA A 113 -1.52 -11.31 10.71
C ALA A 113 -0.43 -10.60 9.88
N LYS A 114 0.13 -9.49 10.41
CA LYS A 114 1.27 -8.80 9.80
C LYS A 114 2.51 -9.69 9.76
N ASP A 115 2.85 -10.31 10.88
CA ASP A 115 4.00 -11.20 11.00
C ASP A 115 3.88 -12.35 10.01
N TRP A 116 2.72 -13.02 9.98
CA TRP A 116 2.48 -14.12 9.07
C TRP A 116 2.62 -13.72 7.59
N LEU A 117 2.04 -12.57 7.19
CA LEU A 117 2.14 -12.08 5.82
C LEU A 117 3.56 -11.68 5.45
N THR A 118 4.33 -11.10 6.37
CA THR A 118 5.71 -10.68 6.10
C THR A 118 6.69 -11.84 6.00
N ASP A 119 6.34 -13.02 6.50
CA ASP A 119 7.10 -14.26 6.29
C ASP A 119 6.96 -14.81 4.86
N LEU A 120 5.97 -14.35 4.10
CA LEU A 120 5.81 -14.76 2.70
C LEU A 120 6.89 -14.14 1.80
N PRO A 121 7.44 -14.91 0.82
CA PRO A 121 8.43 -14.42 -0.11
C PRO A 121 7.97 -13.15 -0.85
N GLY A 122 8.75 -12.08 -0.72
CA GLY A 122 8.47 -10.81 -1.40
C GLY A 122 7.37 -9.94 -0.78
N VAL A 123 6.85 -10.31 0.37
CA VAL A 123 5.88 -9.51 1.13
C VAL A 123 6.59 -8.77 2.25
N GLY A 124 6.63 -7.45 2.18
CA GLY A 124 7.16 -6.59 3.23
C GLY A 124 6.05 -5.88 4.00
N PRO A 125 6.38 -5.08 5.05
CA PRO A 125 5.39 -4.42 5.91
C PRO A 125 4.32 -3.64 5.13
N LYS A 126 4.72 -2.84 4.14
CA LYS A 126 3.77 -2.10 3.28
C LYS A 126 2.82 -3.03 2.53
N SER A 127 3.31 -4.15 2.01
CA SER A 127 2.51 -5.11 1.26
C SER A 127 1.52 -5.84 2.17
N ALA A 128 1.96 -6.27 3.33
CA ALA A 128 1.11 -6.86 4.36
C ALA A 128 -0.01 -5.90 4.79
N ALA A 129 0.34 -4.64 5.09
CA ALA A 129 -0.63 -3.63 5.49
C ALA A 129 -1.68 -3.35 4.39
N VAL A 130 -1.28 -3.34 3.10
CA VAL A 130 -2.25 -3.20 1.99
C VAL A 130 -3.22 -4.37 1.96
N VAL A 131 -2.75 -5.62 2.03
CA VAL A 131 -3.63 -6.80 2.04
C VAL A 131 -4.58 -6.74 3.22
N LEU A 132 -4.09 -6.46 4.43
CA LEU A 132 -4.91 -6.43 5.65
C LEU A 132 -5.95 -5.32 5.62
N ASN A 133 -5.57 -4.12 5.23
CA ASN A 133 -6.49 -2.98 5.22
C ASN A 133 -7.52 -3.07 4.09
N PHE A 134 -7.09 -3.36 2.86
CA PHE A 134 -7.97 -3.32 1.69
C PHE A 134 -8.86 -4.55 1.53
N THR A 135 -8.47 -5.68 2.12
CA THR A 135 -9.21 -6.94 1.98
C THR A 135 -9.99 -7.31 3.23
N PHE A 136 -9.40 -7.07 4.41
CA PHE A 136 -9.96 -7.51 5.69
C PHE A 136 -10.45 -6.34 6.56
N ASP A 137 -10.31 -5.09 6.10
CA ASP A 137 -10.69 -3.89 6.87
C ASP A 137 -9.97 -3.79 8.23
N LYS A 138 -8.78 -4.40 8.31
CA LYS A 138 -7.94 -4.29 9.51
C LYS A 138 -7.21 -2.97 9.53
N ALA A 139 -6.96 -2.45 10.72
CA ALA A 139 -6.36 -1.12 10.91
C ALA A 139 -4.86 -1.03 10.57
N ALA A 140 -4.32 -1.94 9.75
CA ALA A 140 -2.96 -1.87 9.25
C ALA A 140 -2.77 -0.65 8.37
N PHE A 141 -1.81 0.22 8.68
CA PHE A 141 -1.58 1.46 7.94
C PHE A 141 -0.48 1.29 6.86
N PRO A 142 -0.81 1.27 5.56
CA PRO A 142 0.21 1.13 4.53
C PRO A 142 1.00 2.43 4.31
N VAL A 143 2.33 2.38 4.37
CA VAL A 143 3.19 3.54 4.13
C VAL A 143 3.94 3.39 2.81
N ASP A 144 3.43 4.03 1.77
CA ASP A 144 4.12 4.14 0.49
C ASP A 144 5.01 5.40 0.42
N THR A 145 5.59 5.66 -0.73
CA THR A 145 6.45 6.83 -0.94
C THR A 145 5.70 8.17 -0.85
N HIS A 146 4.40 8.19 -1.21
CA HIS A 146 3.57 9.38 -1.10
C HIS A 146 3.17 9.63 0.34
N VAL A 147 2.64 8.63 1.01
CA VAL A 147 2.27 8.68 2.43
C VAL A 147 3.47 9.12 3.27
N PHE A 148 4.62 8.45 3.14
CA PHE A 148 5.82 8.80 3.89
C PHE A 148 6.24 10.26 3.70
N ARG A 149 6.30 10.72 2.43
CA ARG A 149 6.70 12.09 2.11
C ARG A 149 5.74 13.13 2.65
N VAL A 150 4.43 12.91 2.46
CA VAL A 150 3.40 13.85 2.91
C VAL A 150 3.38 13.91 4.43
N SER A 151 3.37 12.77 5.11
CA SER A 151 3.37 12.69 6.57
C SER A 151 4.60 13.35 7.19
N LYS A 152 5.77 13.15 6.59
CA LYS A 152 7.00 13.81 7.04
C LYS A 152 6.94 15.33 6.89
N ARG A 153 6.47 15.83 5.74
CA ARG A 153 6.33 17.28 5.51
C ARG A 153 5.28 17.94 6.40
N LEU A 154 4.22 17.21 6.74
CA LEU A 154 3.19 17.67 7.66
C LEU A 154 3.59 17.52 9.16
N GLY A 155 4.73 16.88 9.44
CA GLY A 155 5.17 16.62 10.81
C GLY A 155 4.32 15.59 11.56
N LEU A 156 3.68 14.65 10.84
CA LEU A 156 2.88 13.58 11.44
C LEU A 156 3.74 12.42 11.91
N ILE A 157 4.95 12.33 11.40
CA ILE A 157 5.96 11.34 11.79
C ILE A 157 7.26 12.06 12.19
N PRO A 158 8.10 11.50 13.06
CA PRO A 158 9.38 12.08 13.44
C PRO A 158 10.30 12.31 12.23
N ASP A 159 11.18 13.32 12.35
CA ASP A 159 12.12 13.66 11.26
C ASP A 159 13.12 12.55 10.95
N ASP A 160 13.46 11.75 11.94
CA ASP A 160 14.36 10.59 11.83
C ASP A 160 13.63 9.27 11.54
N ALA A 161 12.29 9.30 11.39
CA ALA A 161 11.52 8.10 11.08
C ALA A 161 11.98 7.47 9.76
N THR A 162 12.12 6.16 9.77
CA THR A 162 12.23 5.31 8.57
C THR A 162 10.84 5.03 8.01
N ARG A 163 10.76 4.46 6.80
CA ARG A 163 9.46 4.01 6.28
C ARG A 163 8.86 2.90 7.13
N GLU A 164 9.69 2.02 7.67
CA GLU A 164 9.25 0.92 8.53
C GLU A 164 8.65 1.45 9.82
N SER A 165 9.34 2.33 10.55
CA SER A 165 8.80 2.90 11.78
C SER A 165 7.61 3.84 11.55
N ALA A 166 7.44 4.37 10.35
CA ALA A 166 6.30 5.23 10.02
C ALA A 166 4.98 4.45 9.95
N HIS A 167 5.00 3.14 9.70
CA HIS A 167 3.81 2.29 9.77
C HIS A 167 3.21 2.35 11.17
N ASP A 168 4.00 2.02 12.19
CA ASP A 168 3.56 1.95 13.58
C ASP A 168 3.09 3.32 14.09
N VAL A 169 3.83 4.39 13.77
CA VAL A 169 3.49 5.76 14.18
C VAL A 169 2.16 6.22 13.60
N LEU A 170 1.91 5.97 12.32
CA LEU A 170 0.66 6.39 11.67
C LEU A 170 -0.51 5.49 12.07
N GLU A 171 -0.26 4.22 12.31
CA GLU A 171 -1.25 3.25 12.77
C GLU A 171 -1.73 3.60 14.18
N GLU A 172 -0.82 3.85 15.13
CA GLU A 172 -1.15 4.25 16.49
C GLU A 172 -1.91 5.59 16.54
N ALA A 173 -1.60 6.51 15.63
CA ALA A 173 -2.18 7.85 15.62
C ALA A 173 -3.50 7.96 14.85
N THR A 174 -3.90 6.93 14.09
CA THR A 174 -5.08 6.98 13.21
C THR A 174 -6.20 6.12 13.79
N PRO A 175 -7.44 6.63 13.93
CA PRO A 175 -8.59 5.79 14.29
C PRO A 175 -8.78 4.64 13.30
N ASP A 176 -9.05 3.44 13.81
CA ASP A 176 -9.11 2.19 13.04
C ASP A 176 -10.05 2.27 11.83
N ASP A 177 -11.21 2.88 12.01
CA ASP A 177 -12.24 3.07 10.97
C ASP A 177 -11.89 4.14 9.93
N ARG A 178 -10.77 4.85 10.09
CA ARG A 178 -10.33 5.91 9.18
C ARG A 178 -9.01 5.61 8.46
N VAL A 179 -8.39 4.47 8.72
CA VAL A 179 -7.09 4.11 8.14
C VAL A 179 -7.15 4.10 6.60
N TYR A 180 -8.14 3.43 6.02
CA TYR A 180 -8.32 3.37 4.56
C TYR A 180 -8.49 4.76 3.94
N GLU A 181 -9.42 5.56 4.50
CA GLU A 181 -9.67 6.92 4.03
C GLU A 181 -8.41 7.79 4.09
N PHE A 182 -7.74 7.76 5.23
CA PHE A 182 -6.56 8.60 5.44
C PHE A 182 -5.42 8.20 4.51
N HIS A 183 -5.16 6.91 4.35
CA HIS A 183 -4.16 6.39 3.41
C HIS A 183 -4.43 6.86 1.97
N ILE A 184 -5.65 6.66 1.47
CA ILE A 184 -6.01 7.05 0.09
C ILE A 184 -5.89 8.55 -0.12
N ASN A 185 -6.34 9.36 0.83
CA ASN A 185 -6.31 10.81 0.71
C ASN A 185 -4.89 11.37 0.82
N LEU A 186 -4.01 10.78 1.64
CA LEU A 186 -2.58 11.11 1.63
C LEU A 186 -1.93 10.82 0.27
N ILE A 187 -2.27 9.70 -0.37
CA ILE A 187 -1.77 9.39 -1.72
C ILE A 187 -2.29 10.42 -2.73
N ARG A 188 -3.60 10.73 -2.72
CA ARG A 188 -4.22 11.74 -3.61
C ARG A 188 -3.49 13.08 -3.46
N HIS A 189 -3.31 13.55 -2.23
CA HIS A 189 -2.60 14.79 -1.95
C HIS A 189 -1.13 14.73 -2.39
N GLY A 190 -0.46 13.64 -2.14
CA GLY A 190 0.93 13.42 -2.55
C GLY A 190 1.13 13.39 -4.07
N ARG A 191 0.14 12.94 -4.83
CA ARG A 191 0.16 12.92 -6.30
C ARG A 191 -0.20 14.28 -6.91
N ALA A 192 -1.21 14.95 -6.37
CA ALA A 192 -1.74 16.18 -6.94
C ALA A 192 -0.97 17.44 -6.53
N VAL A 193 -0.65 17.57 -5.24
CA VAL A 193 -0.16 18.82 -4.64
C VAL A 193 1.20 18.66 -3.99
N CYS A 194 1.32 17.76 -3.01
CA CYS A 194 2.55 17.59 -2.24
C CYS A 194 3.56 16.68 -2.98
N THR A 195 3.90 17.04 -4.21
CA THR A 195 4.73 16.26 -5.15
C THR A 195 6.20 16.20 -4.75
N ALA A 196 6.97 15.31 -5.42
CA ALA A 196 8.43 15.26 -5.33
C ALA A 196 9.03 15.61 -6.71
N PRO A 197 10.20 16.27 -6.78
CA PRO A 197 11.00 16.76 -5.65
C PRO A 197 10.47 18.06 -5.04
N VAL A 198 9.69 18.85 -5.78
CA VAL A 198 9.16 20.16 -5.38
C VAL A 198 7.64 20.09 -5.30
N PRO A 199 7.04 20.45 -4.14
CA PRO A 199 5.59 20.48 -3.98
C PRO A 199 4.98 21.76 -4.59
N HIS A 200 3.69 21.70 -4.92
CA HIS A 200 2.89 22.85 -5.38
C HIS A 200 2.22 23.52 -4.18
N CYS A 201 3.03 24.13 -3.30
CA CYS A 201 2.54 24.70 -2.05
C CYS A 201 1.57 25.86 -2.24
N SER A 202 1.65 26.61 -3.35
CA SER A 202 0.68 27.68 -3.68
C SER A 202 -0.74 27.19 -3.82
N ASP A 203 -0.93 25.90 -4.17
CA ASP A 203 -2.23 25.28 -4.40
C ASP A 203 -2.66 24.40 -3.21
N CYS A 204 -1.88 24.42 -2.11
CA CYS A 204 -2.11 23.56 -0.96
C CYS A 204 -3.02 24.22 0.07
N PHE A 205 -4.10 23.55 0.43
CA PHE A 205 -5.06 23.98 1.45
C PHE A 205 -4.59 23.79 2.90
N MET A 206 -3.38 23.24 3.10
CA MET A 206 -2.80 22.97 4.43
C MET A 206 -1.59 23.86 4.77
N THR A 207 -1.33 24.93 4.04
CA THR A 207 -0.15 25.79 4.25
C THR A 207 -0.13 26.45 5.63
N ASP A 208 -1.30 26.75 6.20
CA ASP A 208 -1.47 27.35 7.52
C ASP A 208 -1.08 26.43 8.69
N ILE A 209 -1.05 25.12 8.45
CA ILE A 209 -0.70 24.09 9.46
C ILE A 209 0.56 23.29 9.11
N CYS A 210 1.13 23.47 7.91
CA CYS A 210 2.22 22.65 7.39
C CYS A 210 3.59 23.16 7.87
N PRO A 211 4.33 22.42 8.73
CA PRO A 211 5.66 22.84 9.18
C PRO A 211 6.65 23.01 8.03
N TYR A 212 6.60 22.14 7.02
CA TYR A 212 7.46 22.23 5.85
C TYR A 212 7.29 23.54 5.07
N PHE A 213 6.06 24.05 4.96
CA PHE A 213 5.79 25.33 4.30
C PHE A 213 6.16 26.54 5.18
N GLN A 214 5.99 26.41 6.50
CA GLN A 214 6.28 27.47 7.47
C GLN A 214 7.77 27.61 7.78
N ASP A 215 8.59 26.64 7.42
CA ASP A 215 10.03 26.71 7.57
C ASP A 215 10.61 27.73 6.57
N ASP A 216 11.09 28.88 7.11
CA ASP A 216 11.63 29.96 6.30
C ASP A 216 12.96 29.63 5.61
N ASP A 217 13.69 28.66 6.14
CA ASP A 217 14.95 28.18 5.58
C ASP A 217 14.76 27.14 4.46
N ASN A 218 13.51 26.75 4.17
CA ASN A 218 13.22 25.73 3.16
C ASN A 218 13.20 26.32 1.73
N PRO A 219 14.22 26.01 0.90
CA PRO A 219 14.31 26.54 -0.46
C PRO A 219 13.35 25.90 -1.47
N ARG A 220 12.54 24.91 -1.04
CA ARG A 220 11.67 24.10 -1.92
C ARG A 220 10.18 24.32 -1.67
N LYS A 221 9.83 25.40 -0.97
CA LYS A 221 8.42 25.77 -0.76
C LYS A 221 7.90 26.72 -1.85
#